data_ba720d57915c49dc795a3fdbeb50a982
#
_entry.id   ba720d57915c49dc795a3fdbeb50a982
#
_cell.length_a   1.000
_cell.length_b   1.000
_cell.length_c   1.000
_cell.angle_alpha   90.00
_cell.angle_beta   90.00
_cell.angle_gamma   90.00
#
_symmetry.space_group_name_H-M   'P 1'
#
loop_
_entity.id
_entity.type
_entity.pdbx_description
1 polymer ?
#
loop_
_entity_poly.entity_id
_entity_poly.type
_entity_poly.pdbx_seq_one_letter_code
_entity_poly.pdbx_strand_id
1 'polypeptide(L)' 'MAPTVLDGDLVAIRIQPEVENGEIAAVRIGNEATLKRVYLHADYIELRPENPAFESIIRRRGEMNDIQIEGKAVGFCRGL' A
#
# COMPACT_ATOMS: atom_id res chain seq x y z
N MET A 1 4.24 3.78 -10.44
CA MET A 1 4.03 2.69 -9.51
C MET A 1 4.12 1.40 -10.27
N ALA A 2 4.99 0.59 -9.88
CA ALA A 2 4.84 -0.75 -10.30
C ALA A 2 3.96 -1.37 -9.25
N PRO A 3 2.68 -1.47 -9.44
CA PRO A 3 1.94 -2.27 -8.52
C PRO A 3 2.66 -3.60 -8.51
N THR A 4 3.10 -3.99 -7.38
CA THR A 4 3.81 -5.24 -7.24
C THR A 4 2.82 -6.36 -7.37
N VAL A 5 2.21 -6.40 -8.50
CA VAL A 5 1.34 -7.48 -8.90
C VAL A 5 2.11 -8.36 -9.83
N LEU A 6 1.61 -9.53 -10.08
CA LEU A 6 2.24 -10.47 -10.99
C LEU A 6 2.25 -9.89 -12.40
N ASP A 7 3.21 -10.34 -13.20
CA ASP A 7 3.27 -9.95 -14.59
C ASP A 7 1.94 -10.20 -15.27
N GLY A 8 1.48 -9.23 -16.02
CA GLY A 8 0.21 -9.31 -16.71
C GLY A 8 -0.98 -8.85 -15.89
N ASP A 9 -0.78 -8.56 -14.61
CA ASP A 9 -1.85 -8.03 -13.79
C ASP A 9 -1.86 -6.51 -13.86
N LEU A 10 -3.06 -5.94 -13.79
CA LEU A 10 -3.26 -4.50 -13.72
C LEU A 10 -4.01 -4.17 -12.45
N VAL A 11 -3.70 -3.03 -11.89
CA VAL A 11 -4.36 -2.56 -10.68
C VAL A 11 -4.94 -1.18 -10.95
N ALA A 12 -6.24 -1.05 -10.68
CA ALA A 12 -6.88 0.25 -10.75
C ALA A 12 -6.75 0.93 -9.39
N ILE A 13 -6.22 2.15 -9.40
CA ILE A 13 -5.99 2.91 -8.18
C ILE A 13 -6.86 4.15 -8.21
N ARG A 14 -7.62 4.35 -7.14
CA ARG A 14 -8.33 5.61 -6.93
C ARG A 14 -7.39 6.51 -6.14
N ILE A 15 -7.08 7.67 -6.70
CA ILE A 15 -6.19 8.63 -6.05
C ILE A 15 -6.92 9.22 -4.85
N GLN A 16 -6.39 8.96 -3.68
CA GLN A 16 -6.93 9.51 -2.42
C GLN A 16 -5.86 9.42 -1.35
N PRO A 17 -5.84 10.36 -0.40
CA PRO A 17 -4.76 10.43 0.60
C PRO A 17 -4.95 9.48 1.77
N GLU A 18 -6.11 8.87 1.91
CA GLU A 18 -6.41 8.01 3.05
C GLU A 18 -7.14 6.76 2.59
N VAL A 19 -6.95 5.70 3.36
CA VAL A 19 -7.66 4.44 3.16
C VAL A 19 -8.21 3.97 4.50
N GLU A 20 -9.18 3.08 4.45
CA GLU A 20 -9.73 2.49 5.65
C GLU A 20 -8.90 1.27 6.07
N ASN A 21 -9.10 0.89 7.33
CA ASN A 21 -8.39 -0.24 7.91
C ASN A 21 -8.62 -1.51 7.10
N GLY A 22 -7.53 -2.19 6.77
CA GLY A 22 -7.58 -3.44 6.02
C GLY A 22 -7.62 -3.29 4.50
N GLU A 23 -7.66 -2.07 3.99
CA GLU A 23 -7.68 -1.86 2.55
C GLU A 23 -6.28 -1.93 1.96
N ILE A 24 -6.20 -2.28 0.68
CA ILE A 24 -4.95 -2.29 -0.05
C ILE A 24 -4.75 -0.90 -0.66
N ALA A 25 -3.58 -0.34 -0.41
CA ALA A 25 -3.23 0.99 -0.88
C ALA A 25 -1.97 0.95 -1.72
N ALA A 26 -1.89 1.90 -2.64
CA ALA A 26 -0.63 2.23 -3.28
C ALA A 26 0.10 3.15 -2.32
N VAL A 27 1.24 2.72 -1.83
CA VAL A 27 2.00 3.42 -0.81
C VAL A 27 3.38 3.75 -1.35
N ARG A 28 3.76 5.01 -1.22
CA ARG A 28 5.12 5.43 -1.56
C ARG A 28 5.95 5.43 -0.29
N ILE A 29 7.05 4.71 -0.33
CA ILE A 29 8.02 4.66 0.76
C ILE A 29 9.35 5.09 0.17
N GLY A 30 9.83 6.27 0.57
CA GLY A 30 10.99 6.85 -0.08
C GLY A 30 10.72 7.05 -1.56
N ASN A 31 11.48 6.40 -2.42
CA ASN A 31 11.34 6.51 -3.87
C ASN A 31 10.59 5.36 -4.52
N GLU A 32 10.07 4.44 -3.72
CA GLU A 32 9.36 3.28 -4.25
C GLU A 32 7.88 3.35 -3.95
N ALA A 33 7.07 2.98 -4.93
CA ALA A 33 5.63 2.84 -4.75
C ALA A 33 5.28 1.37 -4.88
N THR A 34 4.59 0.84 -3.88
CA THR A 34 4.19 -0.56 -3.85
C THR A 34 2.77 -0.69 -3.33
N LEU A 35 2.18 -1.85 -3.48
CA LEU A 35 0.89 -2.14 -2.88
C LEU A 35 1.10 -2.76 -1.52
N LYS A 36 0.40 -2.23 -0.53
CA LYS A 36 0.43 -2.73 0.84
C LYS A 36 -0.97 -2.74 1.40
N ARG A 37 -1.25 -3.73 2.23
CA ARG A 37 -2.50 -3.72 3.00
C ARG A 37 -2.25 -2.89 4.25
N VAL A 38 -3.13 -1.94 4.49
CA VAL A 38 -2.93 -0.93 5.53
C VAL A 38 -3.77 -1.29 6.75
N TYR A 39 -3.13 -1.38 7.90
CA TYR A 39 -3.81 -1.57 9.18
C TYR A 39 -3.53 -0.38 10.07
N LEU A 40 -4.60 0.28 10.48
CA LEU A 40 -4.52 1.51 11.26
C LEU A 40 -4.70 1.20 12.74
N HIS A 41 -3.77 1.67 13.54
CA HIS A 41 -3.82 1.52 14.99
C HIS A 41 -3.80 2.90 15.63
N ALA A 42 -4.03 2.96 16.95
CA ALA A 42 -4.17 4.25 17.64
C ALA A 42 -2.92 5.12 17.51
N ASP A 43 -1.73 4.52 17.62
CA ASP A 43 -0.46 5.26 17.66
C ASP A 43 0.52 4.84 16.57
N TYR A 44 0.14 3.91 15.70
CA TYR A 44 1.01 3.50 14.60
C TYR A 44 0.20 2.99 13.41
N ILE A 45 0.88 2.83 12.30
CA ILE A 45 0.32 2.24 11.09
C ILE A 45 1.16 1.03 10.72
N GLU A 46 0.50 -0.04 10.30
CA GLU A 46 1.16 -1.23 9.80
C GLU A 46 0.90 -1.35 8.30
N LEU A 47 1.96 -1.50 7.53
CA LEU A 47 1.89 -1.73 6.10
C LEU A 47 2.30 -3.16 5.84
N ARG A 48 1.33 -4.01 5.54
CA ARG A 48 1.57 -5.44 5.37
C ARG A 48 1.71 -5.76 3.89
N PRO A 49 2.82 -6.37 3.48
CA PRO A 49 2.98 -6.77 2.09
C PRO A 49 2.03 -7.91 1.75
N GLU A 50 1.63 -8.00 0.49
CA GLU A 50 0.81 -9.12 0.03
C GLU A 50 1.63 -10.41 -0.03
N ASN A 51 2.93 -10.32 -0.22
CA ASN A 51 3.80 -11.48 -0.23
C ASN A 51 4.25 -11.78 1.21
N PRO A 52 3.88 -12.94 1.78
CA PRO A 52 4.25 -13.27 3.16
C PRO A 52 5.74 -13.49 3.39
N ALA A 53 6.53 -13.56 2.32
CA ALA A 53 7.98 -13.65 2.46
C ALA A 53 8.62 -12.35 2.94
N PHE A 54 7.89 -11.23 2.88
CA PHE A 54 8.39 -9.93 3.33
C PHE A 54 7.72 -9.56 4.64
N GLU A 55 8.43 -8.78 5.44
CA GLU A 55 7.93 -8.33 6.74
C GLU A 55 7.06 -7.09 6.61
N SER A 56 6.14 -6.95 7.55
CA SER A 56 5.35 -5.71 7.67
C SER A 56 6.24 -4.55 8.06
N ILE A 57 5.86 -3.37 7.59
CA ILE A 57 6.51 -2.12 7.96
C ILE A 57 5.62 -1.43 8.97
N ILE A 58 6.19 -1.08 10.12
CA ILE A 58 5.47 -0.39 11.17
C ILE A 58 6.07 0.99 11.37
N ARG A 59 5.21 2.01 11.38
CA ARG A 59 5.63 3.39 11.62
C ARG A 59 4.71 4.02 12.64
N ARG A 60 5.29 4.71 13.59
CA ARG A 60 4.52 5.53 14.51
C ARG A 60 3.97 6.74 13.77
N ARG A 61 2.82 7.24 14.22
CA ARG A 61 2.15 8.33 13.53
C ARG A 61 3.00 9.59 13.41
N GLY A 62 3.86 9.85 14.36
CA GLY A 62 4.77 10.99 14.30
C GLY A 62 6.02 10.75 13.45
N GLU A 63 6.20 9.55 12.90
CA GLU A 63 7.41 9.17 12.18
C GLU A 63 7.09 8.68 10.77
N MET A 64 6.10 9.29 10.12
CA MET A 64 5.65 8.86 8.80
C MET A 64 6.16 9.75 7.67
N ASN A 65 7.28 10.42 7.87
CA ASN A 65 7.78 11.39 6.88
C ASN A 65 8.19 10.74 5.56
N ASP A 66 8.55 9.47 5.58
CA ASP A 66 8.99 8.74 4.39
C ASP A 66 7.87 7.93 3.75
N ILE A 67 6.65 8.02 4.27
CA ILE A 67 5.52 7.20 3.81
C ILE A 67 4.39 8.10 3.36
N GLN A 68 3.85 7.81 2.19
CA GLN A 68 2.69 8.53 1.67
C GLN A 68 1.74 7.55 1.02
N ILE A 69 0.45 7.65 1.39
CA ILE A 69 -0.59 6.89 0.71
C ILE A 69 -0.96 7.64 -0.56
N GLU A 70 -0.78 6.98 -1.69
CA GLU A 70 -1.07 7.59 -3.00
C GLU A 70 -2.50 7.34 -3.43
N GLY A 71 -3.07 6.21 -3.02
CA GLY A 71 -4.43 5.88 -3.40
C GLY A 71 -4.86 4.53 -2.89
N LYS A 72 -6.10 4.19 -3.20
CA LYS A 72 -6.73 2.93 -2.82
C LYS A 72 -6.79 2.01 -4.03
N ALA A 73 -6.42 0.76 -3.86
CA ALA A 73 -6.63 -0.26 -4.88
C ALA A 73 -8.12 -0.59 -4.94
N VAL A 74 -8.75 -0.31 -6.07
CA VAL A 74 -10.20 -0.51 -6.22
C VAL A 74 -10.55 -1.63 -7.18
N GLY A 75 -9.57 -2.22 -7.83
CA GLY A 75 -9.82 -3.35 -8.71
C GLY A 75 -8.53 -3.94 -9.23
N PHE A 76 -8.61 -5.20 -9.60
CA PHE A 76 -7.51 -5.91 -10.21
C PHE A 76 -8.00 -6.49 -11.53
N CYS A 77 -7.16 -6.43 -12.54
CA CYS A 77 -7.48 -6.98 -13.83
C CYS A 77 -6.25 -7.75 -14.30
N ARG A 78 -6.44 -9.02 -14.61
CA ARG A 78 -5.33 -9.81 -15.13
C ARG A 78 -5.05 -9.38 -16.56
N GLY A 79 -3.79 -9.14 -16.87
CA GLY A 79 -3.37 -8.70 -18.18
C GLY A 79 -3.67 -9.75 -19.24
N LEU A 80 -3.72 -9.29 -20.45
CA LEU A 80 -4.04 -10.14 -21.61
C LEU A 80 -2.80 -10.70 -22.26
#